data_b4f2f613b98e4fb227e615f733351dfd
#
_entry.id   b4f2f613b98e4fb227e615f733351dfd
#
_cell.length_a   1.000
_cell.length_b   1.000
_cell.length_c   1.000
_cell.angle_alpha   90.00
_cell.angle_beta   90.00
_cell.angle_gamma   90.00
#
_symmetry.space_group_name_H-M   'P 1'
#
loop_
_entity.id
_entity.type
_entity.pdbx_description
1 polymer ?
#
loop_
_entity_poly.entity_id
_entity_poly.type
_entity_poly.pdbx_seq_one_letter_code
_entity_poly.pdbx_strand_id
1 'polypeptide(L)'
;MHPSCPYCGMDRQEYAHSRMLIEYAEDATSGVCSIHCAVSEISVSRDKRLAGMRVADYYTRDLIPAEKAFWVIGGNKSGVMTKRAKWAFQEKAQADRFIKENGGRQATFQDAMKATFEDMYEDLKMFREKRRARQLKMMDLKAFPECKYCGMIRERYAYSRALIEYYEGATVGTCSVHCLAIDLALNAEKTPKAILVGDYFSRRLIDAEKAFWVLGGNKPGVMSIRGKWAFEEKDESSRFIKENGGQLSNFDEVMKASFQDMYQILR
;
A
#
# COMPACT_ATOMS: atom_id res chain seq x y z
N MET A 1 -9.46 28.04 5.36
CA MET A 1 -8.74 26.89 5.93
C MET A 1 -8.88 25.72 4.94
N HIS A 2 -7.81 24.98 4.61
CA HIS A 2 -7.80 23.92 3.58
C HIS A 2 -7.61 22.57 4.27
N PRO A 3 -8.67 21.85 4.69
CA PRO A 3 -8.54 20.61 5.46
C PRO A 3 -7.95 19.45 4.63
N SER A 4 -8.30 19.37 3.35
CA SER A 4 -7.84 18.34 2.43
C SER A 4 -7.13 18.92 1.21
N CYS A 5 -6.26 18.13 0.61
CA CYS A 5 -5.58 18.48 -0.63
C CYS A 5 -6.54 18.36 -1.83
N PRO A 6 -6.73 19.43 -2.66
CA PRO A 6 -7.68 19.41 -3.78
C PRO A 6 -7.28 18.42 -4.89
N TYR A 7 -6.00 18.00 -4.97
CA TYR A 7 -5.49 17.13 -6.03
C TYR A 7 -5.54 15.64 -5.71
N CYS A 8 -5.30 15.27 -4.45
CA CYS A 8 -5.21 13.87 -4.05
C CYS A 8 -6.15 13.47 -2.90
N GLY A 9 -6.89 14.43 -2.32
CA GLY A 9 -7.83 14.20 -1.23
C GLY A 9 -7.21 13.92 0.14
N MET A 10 -5.87 13.92 0.26
CA MET A 10 -5.19 13.66 1.53
C MET A 10 -5.52 14.73 2.58
N ASP A 11 -5.75 14.28 3.82
CA ASP A 11 -5.91 15.15 4.98
C ASP A 11 -4.60 15.90 5.25
N ARG A 12 -4.67 17.24 5.23
CA ARG A 12 -3.48 18.09 5.41
C ARG A 12 -3.03 18.19 6.85
N GLN A 13 -3.82 17.75 7.81
CA GLN A 13 -3.41 17.65 9.21
C GLN A 13 -2.60 16.36 9.45
N GLU A 14 -3.01 15.24 8.85
CA GLU A 14 -2.23 14.00 8.85
C GLU A 14 -0.86 14.20 8.21
N TYR A 15 -0.83 14.93 7.07
CA TYR A 15 0.41 15.26 6.35
C TYR A 15 0.95 16.64 6.69
N ALA A 16 0.77 17.08 7.94
CA ALA A 16 1.16 18.42 8.39
C ALA A 16 2.65 18.75 8.19
N HIS A 17 3.51 17.72 8.22
CA HIS A 17 4.98 17.81 8.08
C HIS A 17 5.48 18.08 6.65
N SER A 18 4.58 18.09 5.66
CA SER A 18 4.92 18.28 4.24
C SER A 18 3.97 19.24 3.51
N ARG A 19 2.89 19.67 4.20
CA ARG A 19 1.86 20.51 3.58
C ARG A 19 2.44 21.81 3.09
N MET A 20 1.83 22.35 2.03
CA MET A 20 2.19 23.65 1.48
C MET A 20 0.97 24.55 1.36
N LEU A 21 1.23 25.84 1.37
CA LEU A 21 0.27 26.92 1.06
C LEU A 21 0.84 27.71 -0.11
N ILE A 22 0.05 27.86 -1.15
CA ILE A 22 0.37 28.65 -2.34
C ILE A 22 -0.46 29.92 -2.24
N GLU A 23 0.19 31.05 -2.35
CA GLU A 23 -0.39 32.38 -2.21
C GLU A 23 -0.36 33.09 -3.57
N TYR A 24 -1.50 33.59 -4.01
CA TYR A 24 -1.66 34.31 -5.26
C TYR A 24 -1.90 35.84 -4.99
N ALA A 25 -1.61 36.64 -5.98
CA ALA A 25 -1.67 38.11 -5.84
C ALA A 25 -3.07 38.67 -5.56
N GLU A 26 -4.12 37.92 -5.87
CA GLU A 26 -5.52 38.29 -5.65
C GLU A 26 -6.05 37.81 -4.28
N ASP A 27 -5.20 37.69 -3.27
CA ASP A 27 -5.49 37.15 -1.94
C ASP A 27 -6.08 35.73 -1.94
N ALA A 28 -6.01 35.04 -3.07
CA ALA A 28 -6.41 33.66 -3.19
C ALA A 28 -5.30 32.73 -2.68
N THR A 29 -5.70 31.67 -2.00
CA THR A 29 -4.74 30.67 -1.50
C THR A 29 -5.17 29.26 -1.88
N SER A 30 -4.18 28.38 -2.10
CA SER A 30 -4.41 26.97 -2.29
C SER A 30 -3.56 26.15 -1.31
N GLY A 31 -4.21 25.28 -0.55
CA GLY A 31 -3.54 24.41 0.43
C GLY A 31 -3.40 23.00 -0.09
N VAL A 32 -2.17 22.49 -0.20
CA VAL A 32 -1.85 21.16 -0.70
C VAL A 32 -1.05 20.32 0.31
N CYS A 33 -1.00 18.97 0.12
CA CYS A 33 -0.36 18.07 1.08
C CYS A 33 1.18 18.00 0.94
N SER A 34 1.73 18.37 -0.21
CA SER A 34 3.17 18.28 -0.47
C SER A 34 3.60 19.12 -1.67
N ILE A 35 4.91 19.20 -1.90
CA ILE A 35 5.50 19.87 -3.07
C ILE A 35 5.06 19.24 -4.40
N HIS A 36 4.78 17.93 -4.43
CA HIS A 36 4.24 17.25 -5.62
C HIS A 36 2.90 17.87 -6.05
N CYS A 37 1.98 18.05 -5.10
CA CYS A 37 0.69 18.66 -5.38
C CYS A 37 0.80 20.18 -5.57
N ALA A 38 1.84 20.85 -4.99
CA ALA A 38 2.11 22.26 -5.26
C ALA A 38 2.51 22.49 -6.72
N VAL A 39 3.37 21.62 -7.28
CA VAL A 39 3.71 21.67 -8.71
C VAL A 39 2.48 21.44 -9.59
N SER A 40 1.59 20.52 -9.19
CA SER A 40 0.31 20.32 -9.91
C SER A 40 -0.56 21.58 -9.89
N GLU A 41 -0.70 22.24 -8.73
CA GLU A 41 -1.46 23.47 -8.57
C GLU A 41 -0.94 24.59 -9.47
N ILE A 42 0.35 24.91 -9.41
CA ILE A 42 0.93 26.00 -10.23
C ILE A 42 0.90 25.69 -11.73
N SER A 43 0.90 24.39 -12.10
CA SER A 43 0.83 23.98 -13.50
C SER A 43 -0.55 24.19 -14.13
N VAL A 44 -1.63 24.12 -13.33
CA VAL A 44 -3.01 24.32 -13.81
C VAL A 44 -3.48 25.75 -13.59
N SER A 45 -2.91 26.50 -12.65
CA SER A 45 -3.27 27.88 -12.30
C SER A 45 -2.33 28.91 -12.97
N ARG A 46 -2.00 28.71 -14.25
CA ARG A 46 -1.06 29.57 -15.00
C ARG A 46 -1.56 30.99 -15.24
N ASP A 47 -2.85 31.19 -15.18
CA ASP A 47 -3.54 32.47 -15.29
C ASP A 47 -3.43 33.31 -14.03
N LYS A 48 -3.07 32.71 -12.90
CA LYS A 48 -2.92 33.38 -11.63
C LYS A 48 -1.47 33.78 -11.38
N ARG A 49 -1.28 35.02 -10.90
CA ARG A 49 0.05 35.49 -10.52
C ARG A 49 0.44 34.96 -9.15
N LEU A 50 1.47 34.11 -9.12
CA LEU A 50 2.02 33.56 -7.88
C LEU A 50 2.65 34.72 -7.04
N ALA A 51 2.23 34.86 -5.80
CA ALA A 51 2.79 35.81 -4.84
C ALA A 51 3.83 35.16 -3.91
N GLY A 52 3.61 33.89 -3.54
CA GLY A 52 4.56 33.17 -2.71
C GLY A 52 4.16 31.74 -2.46
N MET A 53 5.07 30.97 -1.86
CA MET A 53 4.82 29.62 -1.38
C MET A 53 5.36 29.45 0.03
N ARG A 54 4.58 28.79 0.86
CA ARG A 54 5.01 28.38 2.20
C ARG A 54 4.97 26.88 2.30
N VAL A 55 5.91 26.30 3.01
CA VAL A 55 6.03 24.84 3.26
C VAL A 55 6.09 24.60 4.76
N ALA A 56 5.57 23.50 5.22
CA ALA A 56 5.73 23.11 6.61
C ALA A 56 7.18 22.72 6.91
N ASP A 57 7.71 23.23 8.00
CA ASP A 57 8.89 22.67 8.64
C ASP A 57 8.59 21.21 9.06
N TYR A 58 9.51 20.30 8.77
CA TYR A 58 9.31 18.88 9.01
C TYR A 58 9.06 18.53 10.49
N TYR A 59 9.75 19.20 11.41
CA TYR A 59 9.63 18.92 12.83
C TYR A 59 8.54 19.75 13.52
N THR A 60 8.54 21.06 13.31
CA THR A 60 7.59 21.97 14.00
C THR A 60 6.22 21.99 13.36
N ARG A 61 6.14 21.67 12.04
CA ARG A 61 4.94 21.75 11.21
C ARG A 61 4.43 23.17 10.96
N ASP A 62 5.22 24.18 11.34
CA ASP A 62 4.94 25.57 11.05
C ASP A 62 5.16 25.88 9.57
N LEU A 63 4.33 26.75 9.01
CA LEU A 63 4.49 27.18 7.62
C LEU A 63 5.57 28.26 7.52
N ILE A 64 6.66 27.94 6.85
CA ILE A 64 7.79 28.82 6.58
C ILE A 64 7.87 29.17 5.08
N PRO A 65 8.48 30.30 4.68
CA PRO A 65 8.69 30.62 3.28
C PRO A 65 9.50 29.52 2.58
N ALA A 66 8.95 28.93 1.52
CA ALA A 66 9.56 27.77 0.85
C ALA A 66 10.94 28.06 0.25
N GLU A 67 11.15 29.30 -0.23
CA GLU A 67 12.42 29.76 -0.81
C GLU A 67 13.53 29.93 0.22
N LYS A 68 13.16 30.18 1.49
CA LYS A 68 14.11 30.38 2.61
C LYS A 68 14.38 29.09 3.38
N ALA A 69 13.62 28.05 3.13
CA ALA A 69 13.76 26.76 3.80
C ALA A 69 15.03 26.02 3.35
N PHE A 70 15.62 25.26 4.26
CA PHE A 70 16.65 24.26 3.95
C PHE A 70 15.96 22.99 3.51
N TRP A 71 16.17 22.61 2.26
CA TRP A 71 15.53 21.42 1.71
C TRP A 71 16.44 20.19 1.78
N VAL A 72 15.83 19.03 1.98
CA VAL A 72 16.50 17.72 1.88
C VAL A 72 15.75 16.87 0.86
N ILE A 73 16.48 16.35 -0.13
CA ILE A 73 15.95 15.49 -1.18
C ILE A 73 16.44 14.05 -0.98
N GLY A 74 15.52 13.09 -1.00
CA GLY A 74 15.81 11.66 -0.83
C GLY A 74 15.86 11.21 0.62
N GLY A 75 16.66 10.18 0.87
CA GLY A 75 16.74 9.50 2.17
C GLY A 75 15.79 8.30 2.26
N ASN A 76 15.75 7.68 3.45
CA ASN A 76 14.99 6.46 3.72
C ASN A 76 13.52 6.70 4.13
N LYS A 77 13.13 7.96 4.38
CA LYS A 77 11.73 8.31 4.67
C LYS A 77 10.92 8.38 3.38
N SER A 78 9.78 7.72 3.39
CA SER A 78 8.85 7.74 2.26
C SER A 78 8.31 9.16 2.01
N GLY A 79 8.42 9.63 0.77
CA GLY A 79 7.88 10.93 0.39
C GLY A 79 6.35 10.95 0.36
N VAL A 80 5.79 12.15 0.48
CA VAL A 80 4.34 12.37 0.32
C VAL A 80 4.04 12.61 -1.15
N MET A 81 3.24 11.75 -1.76
CA MET A 81 2.91 11.76 -3.20
C MET A 81 4.11 11.62 -4.15
N THR A 82 5.25 11.13 -3.67
CA THR A 82 6.45 10.93 -4.49
C THR A 82 7.32 9.82 -3.91
N LYS A 83 8.06 9.12 -4.77
CA LYS A 83 9.02 8.11 -4.35
C LYS A 83 10.27 8.77 -3.73
N ARG A 84 10.76 9.85 -4.33
CA ARG A 84 11.92 10.61 -3.85
C ARG A 84 11.43 11.74 -2.95
N ALA A 85 11.57 11.58 -1.64
CA ALA A 85 11.11 12.53 -0.63
C ALA A 85 11.74 13.92 -0.79
N LYS A 86 11.01 14.96 -0.42
CA LYS A 86 11.48 16.34 -0.31
C LYS A 86 10.93 16.92 0.99
N TRP A 87 11.84 17.26 1.91
CA TRP A 87 11.53 17.76 3.23
C TRP A 87 12.12 19.15 3.42
N ALA A 88 11.39 20.03 4.09
CA ALA A 88 11.82 21.39 4.37
C ALA A 88 12.05 21.62 5.86
N PHE A 89 13.04 22.43 6.17
CA PHE A 89 13.43 22.78 7.54
C PHE A 89 13.68 24.27 7.66
N GLN A 90 13.30 24.85 8.78
CA GLN A 90 13.55 26.26 9.05
C GLN A 90 15.03 26.52 9.33
N GLU A 91 15.70 25.58 9.96
CA GLU A 91 17.09 25.71 10.38
C GLU A 91 17.99 24.67 9.70
N LYS A 92 19.19 25.14 9.29
CA LYS A 92 20.19 24.28 8.68
C LYS A 92 20.57 23.09 9.57
N ALA A 93 20.72 23.32 10.88
CA ALA A 93 21.08 22.29 11.85
C ALA A 93 20.06 21.14 11.89
N GLN A 94 18.78 21.45 11.74
CA GLN A 94 17.71 20.42 11.64
C GLN A 94 17.81 19.63 10.36
N ALA A 95 18.09 20.26 9.22
CA ALA A 95 18.31 19.58 7.95
C ALA A 95 19.53 18.65 8.00
N ASP A 96 20.64 19.12 8.57
CA ASP A 96 21.86 18.34 8.74
C ASP A 96 21.64 17.12 9.67
N ARG A 97 20.91 17.31 10.77
CA ARG A 97 20.49 16.22 11.67
C ARG A 97 19.64 15.20 10.93
N PHE A 98 18.64 15.66 10.16
CA PHE A 98 17.78 14.76 9.40
C PHE A 98 18.57 13.92 8.40
N ILE A 99 19.52 14.54 7.67
CA ILE A 99 20.40 13.85 6.72
C ILE A 99 21.23 12.78 7.42
N LYS A 100 21.78 13.10 8.60
CA LYS A 100 22.57 12.14 9.40
C LYS A 100 21.73 10.93 9.83
N GLU A 101 20.48 11.15 10.20
CA GLU A 101 19.57 10.09 10.69
C GLU A 101 18.90 9.29 9.55
N ASN A 102 18.59 9.93 8.45
CA ASN A 102 17.73 9.37 7.41
C ASN A 102 18.36 9.34 6.00
N GLY A 103 19.56 9.89 5.84
CA GLY A 103 20.15 10.06 4.51
C GLY A 103 19.49 11.20 3.72
N GLY A 104 19.77 11.23 2.44
CA GLY A 104 19.37 12.32 1.54
C GLY A 104 20.49 13.33 1.32
N ARG A 105 20.20 14.37 0.55
CA ARG A 105 21.14 15.47 0.27
C ARG A 105 20.49 16.81 0.52
N GLN A 106 21.28 17.78 0.99
CA GLN A 106 20.85 19.17 1.11
C GLN A 106 20.57 19.75 -0.29
N ALA A 107 19.57 20.62 -0.38
CA ALA A 107 19.10 21.21 -1.61
C ALA A 107 18.52 22.61 -1.37
N THR A 108 18.36 23.36 -2.45
CA THR A 108 17.58 24.62 -2.46
C THR A 108 16.11 24.34 -2.79
N PHE A 109 15.27 25.36 -2.66
CA PHE A 109 13.88 25.28 -3.11
C PHE A 109 13.78 25.02 -4.63
N GLN A 110 14.64 25.68 -5.43
CA GLN A 110 14.70 25.42 -6.88
C GLN A 110 15.08 23.98 -7.21
N ASP A 111 16.03 23.40 -6.47
CA ASP A 111 16.40 21.98 -6.65
C ASP A 111 15.23 21.07 -6.30
N ALA A 112 14.50 21.36 -5.23
CA ALA A 112 13.33 20.60 -4.81
C ALA A 112 12.20 20.67 -5.85
N MET A 113 11.95 21.87 -6.39
CA MET A 113 10.98 22.07 -7.48
C MET A 113 11.39 21.30 -8.74
N LYS A 114 12.63 21.48 -9.20
CA LYS A 114 13.16 20.78 -10.37
C LYS A 114 13.05 19.26 -10.20
N ALA A 115 13.52 18.74 -9.05
CA ALA A 115 13.42 17.33 -8.74
C ALA A 115 11.97 16.82 -8.72
N THR A 116 11.02 17.68 -8.33
CA THR A 116 9.60 17.31 -8.33
C THR A 116 9.07 17.16 -9.76
N PHE A 117 9.39 18.10 -10.65
CA PHE A 117 9.01 17.98 -12.07
C PHE A 117 9.64 16.74 -12.73
N GLU A 118 10.91 16.47 -12.47
CA GLU A 118 11.61 15.27 -12.99
C GLU A 118 10.93 13.98 -12.52
N ASP A 119 10.48 13.93 -11.26
CA ASP A 119 9.87 12.75 -10.66
C ASP A 119 8.42 12.52 -11.08
N MET A 120 7.71 13.55 -11.58
CA MET A 120 6.26 13.45 -11.83
C MET A 120 5.87 12.27 -12.74
N TYR A 121 6.66 11.97 -13.74
CA TYR A 121 6.35 10.86 -14.65
C TYR A 121 6.49 9.49 -13.96
N GLU A 122 7.55 9.30 -13.18
CA GLU A 122 7.74 8.06 -12.42
C GLU A 122 6.74 7.93 -11.27
N ASP A 123 6.42 9.05 -10.62
CA ASP A 123 5.38 9.10 -9.61
C ASP A 123 4.00 8.72 -10.20
N LEU A 124 3.67 9.20 -11.40
CA LEU A 124 2.45 8.81 -12.11
C LEU A 124 2.41 7.31 -12.42
N LYS A 125 3.52 6.69 -12.83
CA LYS A 125 3.60 5.23 -13.02
C LYS A 125 3.31 4.51 -11.71
N MET A 126 3.99 4.89 -10.63
CA MET A 126 3.78 4.32 -9.30
C MET A 126 2.30 4.41 -8.86
N PHE A 127 1.65 5.57 -9.06
CA PHE A 127 0.23 5.73 -8.69
C PHE A 127 -0.70 4.90 -9.59
N ARG A 128 -0.40 4.80 -10.88
CA ARG A 128 -1.16 3.94 -11.80
C ARG A 128 -1.04 2.47 -11.40
N GLU A 129 0.14 2.02 -11.03
CA GLU A 129 0.38 0.66 -10.56
C GLU A 129 -0.35 0.38 -9.23
N LYS A 130 -0.22 1.29 -8.24
CA LYS A 130 -0.96 1.20 -6.97
C LYS A 130 -2.48 1.21 -7.18
N ARG A 131 -2.98 2.08 -8.07
CA ARG A 131 -4.41 2.14 -8.40
C ARG A 131 -4.87 0.87 -9.11
N ARG A 132 -4.10 0.37 -10.07
CA ARG A 132 -4.36 -0.90 -10.77
C ARG A 132 -4.37 -2.07 -9.80
N ALA A 133 -3.37 -2.16 -8.93
CA ALA A 133 -3.32 -3.19 -7.88
C ALA A 133 -4.51 -3.10 -6.93
N ARG A 134 -4.94 -1.87 -6.55
CA ARG A 134 -6.15 -1.66 -5.72
C ARG A 134 -7.43 -2.05 -6.46
N GLN A 135 -7.55 -1.72 -7.75
CA GLN A 135 -8.69 -2.13 -8.58
C GLN A 135 -8.74 -3.65 -8.76
N LEU A 136 -7.60 -4.28 -9.05
CA LEU A 136 -7.50 -5.74 -9.14
C LEU A 136 -7.86 -6.40 -7.79
N LYS A 137 -7.43 -5.82 -6.67
CA LYS A 137 -7.80 -6.26 -5.32
C LYS A 137 -9.31 -6.27 -5.07
N MET A 138 -10.06 -5.33 -5.67
CA MET A 138 -11.51 -5.20 -5.50
C MET A 138 -12.31 -5.95 -6.57
N MET A 139 -11.71 -6.27 -7.72
CA MET A 139 -12.43 -6.90 -8.84
C MET A 139 -12.86 -8.33 -8.50
N ASP A 140 -12.00 -9.11 -7.88
CA ASP A 140 -12.33 -10.49 -7.49
C ASP A 140 -13.43 -10.56 -6.42
N LEU A 141 -13.47 -9.61 -5.48
CA LEU A 141 -14.50 -9.52 -4.45
C LEU A 141 -15.85 -9.06 -5.01
N LYS A 142 -15.84 -8.21 -6.05
CA LYS A 142 -17.06 -7.83 -6.76
C LYS A 142 -17.60 -8.93 -7.65
N ALA A 143 -16.71 -9.65 -8.35
CA ALA A 143 -17.08 -10.76 -9.23
C ALA A 143 -17.53 -11.99 -8.43
N PHE A 144 -16.91 -12.24 -7.28
CA PHE A 144 -17.17 -13.37 -6.40
C PHE A 144 -17.35 -12.89 -4.95
N PRO A 145 -18.48 -12.27 -4.59
CA PRO A 145 -18.68 -11.68 -3.26
C PRO A 145 -18.73 -12.74 -2.15
N GLU A 146 -19.20 -13.92 -2.47
CA GLU A 146 -19.38 -15.03 -1.53
C GLU A 146 -18.49 -16.22 -1.90
N CYS A 147 -18.13 -17.00 -0.89
CA CYS A 147 -17.43 -18.25 -1.09
C CYS A 147 -18.36 -19.30 -1.73
N LYS A 148 -17.93 -19.89 -2.85
CA LYS A 148 -18.70 -20.90 -3.59
C LYS A 148 -19.16 -22.08 -2.73
N TYR A 149 -18.39 -22.46 -1.70
CA TYR A 149 -18.62 -23.68 -0.92
C TYR A 149 -19.31 -23.45 0.43
N CYS A 150 -19.00 -22.37 1.11
CA CYS A 150 -19.53 -22.12 2.46
C CYS A 150 -20.38 -20.86 2.58
N GLY A 151 -20.56 -20.07 1.51
CA GLY A 151 -21.37 -18.85 1.51
C GLY A 151 -20.78 -17.65 2.28
N MET A 152 -19.60 -17.79 2.87
CA MET A 152 -18.98 -16.68 3.61
C MET A 152 -18.70 -15.49 2.69
N ILE A 153 -18.98 -14.29 3.17
CA ILE A 153 -18.68 -13.02 2.48
C ILE A 153 -17.17 -12.86 2.40
N ARG A 154 -16.60 -12.99 1.20
CA ARG A 154 -15.15 -13.02 0.97
C ARG A 154 -14.44 -11.72 1.35
N GLU A 155 -15.13 -10.59 1.34
CA GLU A 155 -14.54 -9.31 1.76
C GLU A 155 -14.13 -9.32 3.24
N ARG A 156 -14.93 -9.94 4.12
CA ARG A 156 -14.61 -10.12 5.54
C ARG A 156 -13.36 -10.97 5.76
N TYR A 157 -13.08 -11.87 4.83
CA TYR A 157 -11.93 -12.80 4.84
C TYR A 157 -10.91 -12.46 3.76
N ALA A 158 -10.80 -11.18 3.42
CA ALA A 158 -9.90 -10.72 2.36
C ALA A 158 -8.42 -11.11 2.59
N TYR A 159 -8.04 -11.32 3.84
CA TYR A 159 -6.69 -11.72 4.27
C TYR A 159 -6.38 -13.24 4.11
N SER A 160 -7.38 -14.05 3.74
CA SER A 160 -7.24 -15.50 3.58
C SER A 160 -7.94 -16.04 2.33
N ARG A 161 -8.68 -15.17 1.62
CA ARG A 161 -9.44 -15.56 0.43
C ARG A 161 -8.55 -16.15 -0.65
N ALA A 162 -9.12 -17.00 -1.50
CA ALA A 162 -8.43 -17.49 -2.67
C ALA A 162 -9.25 -17.30 -3.95
N LEU A 163 -8.56 -17.29 -5.08
CA LEU A 163 -9.10 -17.24 -6.42
C LEU A 163 -8.36 -18.27 -7.27
N ILE A 164 -9.12 -19.13 -7.96
CA ILE A 164 -8.58 -20.12 -8.87
C ILE A 164 -9.04 -19.74 -10.28
N GLU A 165 -8.11 -19.65 -11.20
CA GLU A 165 -8.38 -19.53 -12.63
C GLU A 165 -8.00 -20.85 -13.29
N TYR A 166 -8.91 -21.44 -14.06
CA TYR A 166 -8.66 -22.64 -14.84
C TYR A 166 -8.41 -22.32 -16.32
N TYR A 167 -7.63 -23.17 -16.99
CA TYR A 167 -7.38 -23.00 -18.43
C TYR A 167 -8.67 -23.07 -19.27
N GLU A 168 -9.66 -23.79 -18.78
CA GLU A 168 -10.98 -23.93 -19.41
C GLU A 168 -11.86 -22.66 -19.24
N GLY A 169 -11.30 -21.57 -18.70
CA GLY A 169 -11.96 -20.28 -18.56
C GLY A 169 -12.81 -20.11 -17.30
N ALA A 170 -12.98 -21.15 -16.49
CA ALA A 170 -13.69 -21.03 -15.22
C ALA A 170 -12.84 -20.31 -14.17
N THR A 171 -13.47 -19.43 -13.39
CA THR A 171 -12.83 -18.76 -12.23
C THR A 171 -13.67 -18.97 -10.99
N VAL A 172 -13.04 -19.30 -9.88
CA VAL A 172 -13.71 -19.60 -8.61
C VAL A 172 -13.11 -18.82 -7.46
N GLY A 173 -13.98 -18.12 -6.73
CA GLY A 173 -13.62 -17.40 -5.52
C GLY A 173 -13.97 -18.18 -4.25
N THR A 174 -13.00 -18.35 -3.33
CA THR A 174 -13.20 -19.00 -2.03
C THR A 174 -12.76 -18.10 -0.88
N CYS A 175 -13.22 -18.36 0.35
CA CYS A 175 -12.89 -17.56 1.53
C CYS A 175 -11.53 -17.91 2.14
N SER A 176 -11.02 -19.12 1.86
CA SER A 176 -9.76 -19.63 2.42
C SER A 176 -9.21 -20.79 1.63
N VAL A 177 -7.99 -21.21 1.98
CA VAL A 177 -7.32 -22.38 1.43
C VAL A 177 -8.08 -23.68 1.72
N HIS A 178 -8.87 -23.73 2.80
CA HIS A 178 -9.75 -24.89 3.05
C HIS A 178 -10.76 -25.08 1.91
N CYS A 179 -11.50 -24.03 1.57
CA CYS A 179 -12.45 -24.10 0.45
C CYS A 179 -11.77 -24.17 -0.93
N LEU A 180 -10.56 -23.66 -1.07
CA LEU A 180 -9.70 -23.87 -2.23
C LEU A 180 -9.39 -25.36 -2.43
N ALA A 181 -9.00 -26.06 -1.35
CA ALA A 181 -8.71 -27.51 -1.40
C ALA A 181 -9.94 -28.32 -1.82
N ILE A 182 -11.14 -27.92 -1.37
CA ILE A 182 -12.39 -28.53 -1.81
C ILE A 182 -12.60 -28.33 -3.31
N ASP A 183 -12.37 -27.11 -3.83
CA ASP A 183 -12.54 -26.83 -5.25
C ASP A 183 -11.59 -27.68 -6.11
N LEU A 184 -10.32 -27.74 -5.74
CA LEU A 184 -9.31 -28.53 -6.46
C LEU A 184 -9.63 -30.03 -6.44
N ALA A 185 -10.13 -30.55 -5.32
CA ALA A 185 -10.52 -31.97 -5.22
C ALA A 185 -11.74 -32.30 -6.10
N LEU A 186 -12.72 -31.39 -6.16
CA LEU A 186 -13.93 -31.56 -6.99
C LEU A 186 -13.72 -31.32 -8.48
N ASN A 187 -12.63 -30.68 -8.86
CA ASN A 187 -12.25 -30.37 -10.24
C ASN A 187 -10.87 -30.94 -10.59
N ALA A 188 -10.55 -32.14 -10.11
CA ALA A 188 -9.24 -32.76 -10.30
C ALA A 188 -8.86 -33.01 -11.77
N GLU A 189 -9.87 -33.03 -12.67
CA GLU A 189 -9.67 -33.14 -14.12
C GLU A 189 -9.31 -31.80 -14.79
N LYS A 190 -9.50 -30.67 -14.09
CA LYS A 190 -9.18 -29.34 -14.62
C LYS A 190 -7.78 -28.91 -14.20
N THR A 191 -7.13 -28.21 -15.11
CA THR A 191 -5.78 -27.66 -14.84
C THR A 191 -5.88 -26.22 -14.35
N PRO A 192 -5.44 -25.91 -13.11
CA PRO A 192 -5.33 -24.52 -12.66
C PRO A 192 -4.33 -23.76 -13.53
N LYS A 193 -4.77 -22.62 -14.07
CA LYS A 193 -3.91 -21.66 -14.75
C LYS A 193 -3.19 -20.75 -13.76
N ALA A 194 -3.90 -20.36 -12.71
CA ALA A 194 -3.36 -19.58 -11.61
C ALA A 194 -4.13 -19.86 -10.32
N ILE A 195 -3.41 -19.93 -9.21
CA ILE A 195 -3.98 -19.97 -7.87
C ILE A 195 -3.47 -18.74 -7.12
N LEU A 196 -4.38 -17.86 -6.75
CA LEU A 196 -4.07 -16.64 -6.03
C LEU A 196 -4.67 -16.69 -4.64
N VAL A 197 -3.96 -16.12 -3.66
CA VAL A 197 -4.39 -16.07 -2.26
C VAL A 197 -4.23 -14.68 -1.68
N GLY A 198 -5.06 -14.35 -0.70
CA GLY A 198 -4.97 -13.08 0.00
C GLY A 198 -3.73 -13.01 0.88
N ASP A 199 -2.85 -12.07 0.61
CA ASP A 199 -1.78 -11.70 1.54
C ASP A 199 -2.39 -11.21 2.86
N TYR A 200 -1.84 -11.67 3.98
CA TYR A 200 -2.44 -11.44 5.30
C TYR A 200 -2.54 -9.97 5.68
N PHE A 201 -1.50 -9.17 5.44
CA PHE A 201 -1.47 -7.76 5.82
C PHE A 201 -2.05 -6.85 4.74
N SER A 202 -1.56 -6.96 3.52
CA SER A 202 -1.98 -6.06 2.43
C SER A 202 -3.36 -6.40 1.86
N ARG A 203 -3.83 -7.64 2.09
CA ARG A 203 -5.07 -8.19 1.54
C ARG A 203 -5.09 -8.20 0.00
N ARG A 204 -3.93 -8.11 -0.66
CA ARG A 204 -3.79 -8.26 -2.10
C ARG A 204 -3.82 -9.76 -2.45
N LEU A 205 -4.26 -10.08 -3.67
CA LEU A 205 -4.05 -11.42 -4.20
C LEU A 205 -2.60 -11.55 -4.65
N ILE A 206 -1.95 -12.59 -4.17
CA ILE A 206 -0.58 -13.00 -4.50
C ILE A 206 -0.58 -14.43 -5.01
N ASP A 207 0.44 -14.81 -5.74
CA ASP A 207 0.63 -16.17 -6.24
C ASP A 207 0.80 -17.15 -5.07
N ALA A 208 -0.06 -18.16 -5.00
CA ALA A 208 -0.08 -19.10 -3.88
C ALA A 208 1.18 -19.95 -3.77
N GLU A 209 1.79 -20.31 -4.90
CA GLU A 209 3.00 -21.15 -4.95
C GLU A 209 4.26 -20.37 -4.57
N LYS A 210 4.25 -19.04 -4.80
CA LYS A 210 5.37 -18.15 -4.47
C LYS A 210 5.28 -17.51 -3.10
N ALA A 211 4.11 -17.59 -2.48
CA ALA A 211 3.87 -16.98 -1.17
C ALA A 211 4.69 -17.67 -0.06
N PHE A 212 5.09 -16.89 0.93
CA PHE A 212 5.58 -17.39 2.21
C PHE A 212 4.38 -17.76 3.07
N TRP A 213 4.27 -19.04 3.44
CA TRP A 213 3.15 -19.52 4.22
C TRP A 213 3.51 -19.67 5.70
N VAL A 214 2.53 -19.42 6.55
CA VAL A 214 2.59 -19.76 7.98
C VAL A 214 1.45 -20.72 8.30
N LEU A 215 1.80 -21.87 8.86
CA LEU A 215 0.86 -22.92 9.28
C LEU A 215 0.75 -22.92 10.81
N GLY A 216 -0.47 -22.91 11.34
CA GLY A 216 -0.75 -22.95 12.76
C GLY A 216 -0.64 -21.58 13.44
N GLY A 217 -0.21 -21.60 14.71
CA GLY A 217 -0.19 -20.43 15.58
C GLY A 217 -1.48 -20.28 16.40
N ASN A 218 -1.56 -19.19 17.16
CA ASN A 218 -2.66 -18.91 18.08
C ASN A 218 -3.89 -18.27 17.39
N LYS A 219 -3.77 -17.87 16.12
CA LYS A 219 -4.92 -17.35 15.37
C LYS A 219 -5.74 -18.49 14.78
N PRO A 220 -7.05 -18.51 15.04
CA PRO A 220 -7.94 -19.55 14.50
C PRO A 220 -7.96 -19.49 12.97
N GLY A 221 -7.91 -20.65 12.33
CA GLY A 221 -8.01 -20.75 10.88
C GLY A 221 -9.37 -20.32 10.35
N VAL A 222 -9.42 -19.95 9.07
CA VAL A 222 -10.69 -19.68 8.38
C VAL A 222 -11.18 -21.01 7.78
N MET A 223 -12.31 -21.48 8.26
CA MET A 223 -12.91 -22.79 7.92
C MET A 223 -11.99 -23.99 8.21
N SER A 224 -10.99 -23.84 9.07
CA SER A 224 -10.08 -24.94 9.43
C SER A 224 -9.56 -24.75 10.86
N ILE A 225 -9.12 -25.86 11.48
CA ILE A 225 -8.60 -25.86 12.85
C ILE A 225 -7.28 -25.07 12.89
N ARG A 226 -6.35 -25.39 11.99
CA ARG A 226 -5.06 -24.71 11.91
C ARG A 226 -5.13 -23.46 11.05
N GLY A 227 -4.55 -22.35 11.50
CA GLY A 227 -4.35 -21.15 10.70
C GLY A 227 -3.46 -21.44 9.49
N LYS A 228 -3.79 -20.84 8.35
CA LYS A 228 -3.02 -20.93 7.09
C LYS A 228 -2.99 -19.54 6.48
N TRP A 229 -1.83 -18.89 6.62
CA TRP A 229 -1.65 -17.48 6.30
C TRP A 229 -0.58 -17.30 5.25
N ALA A 230 -0.87 -16.53 4.20
CA ALA A 230 0.04 -16.25 3.10
C ALA A 230 0.60 -14.83 3.23
N PHE A 231 1.86 -14.67 2.86
CA PHE A 231 2.58 -13.40 2.87
C PHE A 231 3.36 -13.24 1.57
N GLU A 232 3.38 -12.02 1.03
CA GLU A 232 4.20 -11.70 -0.13
C GLU A 232 5.68 -11.60 0.25
N GLU A 233 5.96 -11.08 1.46
CA GLU A 233 7.32 -10.84 1.94
C GLU A 233 7.69 -11.80 3.09
N LYS A 234 8.92 -12.33 3.05
CA LYS A 234 9.44 -13.23 4.07
C LYS A 234 9.50 -12.57 5.46
N ASP A 235 9.87 -11.30 5.52
CA ASP A 235 9.97 -10.56 6.78
C ASP A 235 8.62 -10.40 7.46
N GLU A 236 7.54 -10.25 6.69
CA GLU A 236 6.17 -10.19 7.20
C GLU A 236 5.74 -11.53 7.79
N SER A 237 6.08 -12.66 7.14
CA SER A 237 5.81 -14.00 7.68
C SER A 237 6.58 -14.25 8.98
N SER A 238 7.84 -13.81 9.06
CA SER A 238 8.68 -13.93 10.25
C SER A 238 8.13 -13.07 11.42
N ARG A 239 7.69 -11.87 11.13
CA ARG A 239 7.02 -11.00 12.10
C ARG A 239 5.74 -11.64 12.63
N PHE A 240 4.91 -12.18 11.73
CA PHE A 240 3.67 -12.86 12.12
C PHE A 240 3.93 -14.05 13.05
N ILE A 241 4.94 -14.88 12.73
CA ILE A 241 5.33 -16.04 13.57
C ILE A 241 5.77 -15.56 14.96
N LYS A 242 6.54 -14.48 15.04
CA LYS A 242 6.98 -13.91 16.32
C LYS A 242 5.81 -13.44 17.20
N GLU A 243 4.78 -12.88 16.58
CA GLU A 243 3.61 -12.32 17.27
C GLU A 243 2.55 -13.38 17.61
N ASN A 244 2.39 -14.39 16.75
CA ASN A 244 1.25 -15.31 16.78
C ASN A 244 1.64 -16.79 16.84
N GLY A 245 2.93 -17.12 16.81
CA GLY A 245 3.37 -18.49 16.66
C GLY A 245 3.12 -19.05 15.27
N GLY A 246 3.17 -20.38 15.16
CA GLY A 246 3.11 -21.09 13.90
C GLY A 246 4.49 -21.40 13.34
N GLN A 247 4.53 -22.04 12.20
CA GLN A 247 5.77 -22.40 11.51
C GLN A 247 5.76 -21.97 10.06
N LEU A 248 6.92 -21.59 9.53
CA LEU A 248 7.08 -21.31 8.11
C LEU A 248 6.79 -22.57 7.31
N SER A 249 6.08 -22.42 6.21
CA SER A 249 5.58 -23.51 5.38
C SER A 249 5.57 -23.09 3.90
N ASN A 250 5.16 -23.98 3.03
CA ASN A 250 4.94 -23.73 1.61
C ASN A 250 3.51 -24.13 1.20
N PHE A 251 3.16 -23.86 -0.06
CA PHE A 251 1.81 -24.11 -0.55
C PHE A 251 1.41 -25.60 -0.46
N ASP A 252 2.33 -26.51 -0.82
CA ASP A 252 2.06 -27.96 -0.79
C ASP A 252 1.76 -28.47 0.63
N GLU A 253 2.55 -28.04 1.61
CA GLU A 253 2.34 -28.41 3.02
C GLU A 253 1.02 -27.85 3.55
N VAL A 254 0.67 -26.62 3.16
CA VAL A 254 -0.59 -25.99 3.54
C VAL A 254 -1.78 -26.73 2.89
N MET A 255 -1.65 -27.17 1.66
CA MET A 255 -2.68 -27.97 1.00
C MET A 255 -2.85 -29.34 1.68
N LYS A 256 -1.77 -30.06 1.98
CA LYS A 256 -1.80 -31.32 2.76
C LYS A 256 -2.47 -31.11 4.12
N ALA A 257 -2.08 -30.04 4.83
CA ALA A 257 -2.69 -29.68 6.10
C ALA A 257 -4.19 -29.38 5.97
N SER A 258 -4.63 -28.80 4.85
CA SER A 258 -6.05 -28.52 4.62
C SER A 258 -6.87 -29.80 4.53
N PHE A 259 -6.42 -30.81 3.80
CA PHE A 259 -7.07 -32.12 3.73
C PHE A 259 -7.03 -32.87 5.08
N GLN A 260 -5.92 -32.80 5.81
CA GLN A 260 -5.83 -33.38 7.15
C GLN A 260 -6.83 -32.78 8.12
N ASP A 261 -7.00 -31.44 8.11
CA ASP A 261 -7.95 -30.75 8.98
C ASP A 261 -9.40 -31.14 8.65
N MET A 262 -9.75 -31.34 7.36
CA MET A 262 -11.07 -31.82 6.96
C MET A 262 -11.39 -33.20 7.56
N TYR A 263 -10.41 -34.10 7.58
CA TYR A 263 -10.58 -35.43 8.17
C TYR A 263 -10.78 -35.37 9.70
N GLN A 264 -10.12 -34.43 10.38
CA GLN A 264 -10.25 -34.29 11.83
C GLN A 264 -11.62 -33.74 12.27
N ILE A 265 -12.29 -32.95 11.43
CA ILE A 265 -13.63 -32.42 11.70
C ILE A 265 -14.71 -33.53 11.67
N LEU A 266 -14.43 -34.64 10.99
CA LEU A 266 -15.34 -35.80 10.87
C LEU A 266 -15.25 -36.78 12.06
N ARG A 267 -14.32 -36.56 12.98
CA ARG A 267 -14.13 -37.36 14.19
C ARG A 267 -14.67 -36.64 15.42
#